data_319c7563f9b610aba385b66967a89a80
#
_entry.id   319c7563f9b610aba385b66967a89a80
#
_cell.length_a   1.000
_cell.length_b   1.000
_cell.length_c   1.000
_cell.angle_alpha   90.00
_cell.angle_beta   90.00
_cell.angle_gamma   90.00
#
_symmetry.space_group_name_H-M   'P 1'
#
loop_
_entity.id
_entity.type
_entity.pdbx_description
1 polymer ?
#
loop_
_entity_poly.entity_id
_entity_poly.type
_entity_poly.pdbx_seq_one_letter_code
_entity_poly.pdbx_strand_id
1 'polypeptide(L)'
;LSLLTLPACSGVGSLTKKRYQNAENTIVLIDMTSRGYELQNAGSQLQSAVEDAMIETSYALAGKSARYRLKYKVLEYDEGSRALRIASMGFSDSAKSKLRVKVALFDGRDMVGAWEVNSWVAGGPTGGTEIKLFERAAKEITSHLRGDF
;
A
#
# COMPACT_ATOMS: atom_id res chain seq x y z
N LEU A 1 7.77 -30.83 39.55
CA LEU A 1 7.62 -30.84 38.88
C LEU A 1 7.26 -30.84 37.87
N SER A 2 7.37 -30.84 37.65
CA SER A 2 7.01 -30.86 36.71
C SER A 2 6.80 -31.10 35.83
N LEU A 3 6.95 -31.31 35.59
CA LEU A 3 6.80 -31.53 34.73
C LEU A 3 6.36 -31.56 33.78
N LEU A 4 6.48 -31.40 33.74
CA LEU A 4 6.14 -31.36 32.97
C LEU A 4 5.93 -31.48 31.99
N THR A 5 5.96 -31.51 31.72
CA THR A 5 5.83 -31.80 30.90
C THR A 5 5.57 -31.83 29.83
N LEU A 6 5.87 -31.76 29.51
CA LEU A 6 5.52 -31.73 28.60
C LEU A 6 5.50 -31.76 27.51
N PRO A 7 5.23 -31.77 27.34
CA PRO A 7 4.83 -32.21 26.10
C PRO A 7 5.77 -32.04 24.99
N ALA A 8 5.87 -33.01 24.26
CA ALA A 8 6.72 -33.16 23.14
C ALA A 8 6.70 -32.01 22.15
N CYS A 9 5.64 -31.25 22.10
CA CYS A 9 5.59 -30.09 21.26
C CYS A 9 6.41 -28.98 21.87
N SER A 10 7.44 -28.55 21.18
CA SER A 10 8.12 -27.33 21.56
C SER A 10 7.24 -26.16 21.27
N GLY A 11 7.22 -25.23 22.14
CA GLY A 11 6.43 -24.03 21.97
C GLY A 11 7.02 -22.89 22.76
N VAL A 12 6.59 -21.72 22.47
CA VAL A 12 6.99 -20.54 23.19
C VAL A 12 5.72 -19.74 23.51
N GLY A 13 5.62 -19.34 24.74
CA GLY A 13 4.54 -18.49 25.17
C GLY A 13 5.08 -17.22 25.79
N SER A 14 4.33 -16.17 25.72
CA SER A 14 4.69 -14.90 26.37
C SER A 14 3.47 -14.24 26.97
N LEU A 15 3.69 -13.51 28.04
CA LEU A 15 2.68 -12.68 28.65
C LEU A 15 3.12 -11.23 28.54
N THR A 16 2.39 -10.48 27.75
CA THR A 16 2.70 -9.06 27.55
C THR A 16 2.16 -8.23 28.69
N LYS A 17 3.05 -7.68 29.50
CA LYS A 17 2.68 -6.76 30.58
C LYS A 17 2.66 -5.31 30.13
N LYS A 18 3.52 -4.96 29.17
CA LYS A 18 3.57 -3.66 28.54
C LYS A 18 4.00 -3.85 27.09
N ARG A 19 3.20 -3.36 26.18
CA ARG A 19 3.52 -3.46 24.76
C ARG A 19 4.67 -2.54 24.41
N TYR A 20 5.72 -3.10 23.83
CA TYR A 20 6.80 -2.32 23.25
C TYR A 20 6.34 -1.75 21.91
N GLN A 21 6.55 -0.47 21.72
CA GLN A 21 6.34 0.20 20.43
C GLN A 21 7.63 0.86 20.01
N ASN A 22 8.06 0.55 18.80
CA ASN A 22 9.21 1.23 18.23
C ASN A 22 8.77 2.56 17.67
N ALA A 23 8.91 3.61 18.46
CA ALA A 23 8.50 4.96 18.05
C ALA A 23 9.30 5.48 16.85
N GLU A 24 10.48 4.93 16.61
CA GLU A 24 11.33 5.34 15.49
C GLU A 24 10.79 4.91 14.13
N ASN A 25 9.97 3.86 14.11
CA ASN A 25 9.38 3.34 12.87
C ASN A 25 7.90 3.66 12.74
N THR A 26 7.45 4.70 13.41
CA THR A 26 6.07 5.14 13.24
C THR A 26 5.90 5.93 11.95
N ILE A 27 4.78 5.72 11.27
CA ILE A 27 4.50 6.35 9.98
C ILE A 27 3.04 6.79 9.92
N VAL A 28 2.82 7.95 9.32
CA VAL A 28 1.47 8.43 9.03
C VAL A 28 1.33 8.60 7.52
N LEU A 29 0.17 8.19 7.00
CA LEU A 29 -0.15 8.32 5.59
C LEU A 29 -0.89 9.63 5.37
N ILE A 30 -0.45 10.41 4.40
CA ILE A 30 -1.04 11.70 4.07
C ILE A 30 -1.43 11.72 2.60
N ASP A 31 -2.73 11.76 2.36
CA ASP A 31 -3.28 11.80 1.01
C ASP A 31 -3.31 13.25 0.51
N MET A 32 -2.51 13.51 -0.50
CA MET A 32 -2.41 14.81 -1.17
C MET A 32 -3.18 14.85 -2.49
N THR A 33 -3.96 13.80 -2.76
CA THR A 33 -4.70 13.69 -4.02
C THR A 33 -5.71 14.81 -4.17
N SER A 34 -5.77 15.39 -5.36
CA SER A 34 -6.76 16.42 -5.69
C SER A 34 -8.17 15.82 -5.62
N ARG A 35 -9.11 16.62 -5.18
CA ARG A 35 -10.52 16.21 -5.07
C ARG A 35 -11.29 16.42 -6.38
N GLY A 36 -10.62 16.24 -7.50
CA GLY A 36 -11.28 16.29 -8.79
C GLY A 36 -12.18 15.07 -9.00
N TYR A 37 -13.19 15.23 -9.82
CA TYR A 37 -14.15 14.17 -10.10
C TYR A 37 -13.48 12.87 -10.55
N GLU A 38 -12.48 12.99 -11.39
CA GLU A 38 -11.78 11.84 -11.97
C GLU A 38 -10.99 11.02 -10.94
N LEU A 39 -10.61 11.65 -9.83
CA LEU A 39 -9.79 11.03 -8.79
C LEU A 39 -10.57 10.82 -7.49
N GLN A 40 -11.87 10.97 -7.54
CA GLN A 40 -12.73 11.11 -6.36
C GLN A 40 -12.47 10.09 -5.25
N ASN A 41 -12.31 8.84 -5.58
CA ASN A 41 -12.12 7.78 -4.59
C ASN A 41 -10.74 7.13 -4.66
N ALA A 42 -9.91 7.56 -5.59
CA ALA A 42 -8.63 6.91 -5.82
C ALA A 42 -7.70 7.05 -4.61
N GLY A 43 -7.66 8.24 -4.03
CA GLY A 43 -6.81 8.48 -2.85
C GLY A 43 -7.18 7.61 -1.66
N SER A 44 -8.47 7.49 -1.34
CA SER A 44 -8.93 6.69 -0.22
C SER A 44 -8.81 5.19 -0.48
N GLN A 45 -9.02 4.75 -1.70
CA GLN A 45 -8.80 3.35 -2.07
C GLN A 45 -7.32 2.98 -1.97
N LEU A 46 -6.44 3.87 -2.41
CA LEU A 46 -5.01 3.68 -2.27
C LEU A 46 -4.60 3.65 -0.80
N GLN A 47 -5.15 4.54 0.01
CA GLN A 47 -4.86 4.56 1.43
C GLN A 47 -5.18 3.23 2.09
N SER A 48 -6.36 2.69 1.84
CA SER A 48 -6.75 1.39 2.39
C SER A 48 -5.80 0.27 1.97
N ALA A 49 -5.40 0.27 0.69
CA ALA A 49 -4.48 -0.74 0.18
C ALA A 49 -3.08 -0.60 0.79
N VAL A 50 -2.61 0.62 0.99
CA VAL A 50 -1.30 0.87 1.63
C VAL A 50 -1.34 0.49 3.10
N GLU A 51 -2.42 0.80 3.80
CA GLU A 51 -2.59 0.39 5.20
C GLU A 51 -2.50 -1.13 5.35
N ASP A 52 -3.17 -1.87 4.48
CA ASP A 52 -3.11 -3.33 4.48
C ASP A 52 -1.71 -3.84 4.17
N ALA A 53 -1.05 -3.26 3.16
CA ALA A 53 0.31 -3.66 2.80
C ALA A 53 1.34 -3.29 3.87
N MET A 54 1.06 -2.26 4.66
CA MET A 54 1.95 -1.81 5.72
C MET A 54 2.13 -2.85 6.83
N ILE A 55 1.16 -3.75 6.99
CA ILE A 55 1.22 -4.83 7.98
C ILE A 55 2.46 -5.71 7.77
N GLU A 56 2.89 -5.87 6.53
CA GLU A 56 4.06 -6.69 6.19
C GLU A 56 5.38 -5.93 6.33
N THR A 57 5.34 -4.69 6.76
CA THR A 57 6.54 -3.87 6.96
C THR A 57 6.88 -3.76 8.44
N SER A 58 8.05 -3.21 8.74
CA SER A 58 8.43 -2.90 10.12
C SER A 58 7.86 -1.55 10.61
N TYR A 59 7.13 -0.86 9.76
CA TYR A 59 6.51 0.42 10.12
C TYR A 59 5.18 0.21 10.84
N ALA A 60 4.95 1.03 11.86
CA ALA A 60 3.68 1.03 12.59
C ALA A 60 2.90 2.29 12.22
N LEU A 61 1.67 2.11 11.76
CA LEU A 61 0.78 3.24 11.47
C LEU A 61 0.51 4.02 12.75
N ALA A 62 0.65 5.32 12.68
CA ALA A 62 0.46 6.21 13.80
C ALA A 62 -0.19 7.51 13.35
N GLY A 63 -0.54 8.37 14.30
CA GLY A 63 -1.14 9.66 14.01
C GLY A 63 -0.10 10.75 13.76
N LYS A 64 -0.50 11.98 14.07
CA LYS A 64 0.29 13.18 13.78
C LYS A 64 1.68 13.20 14.42
N SER A 65 1.88 12.44 15.49
CA SER A 65 3.16 12.34 16.17
C SER A 65 4.11 11.32 15.56
N ALA A 66 3.75 10.68 14.46
CA ALA A 66 4.59 9.73 13.79
C ALA A 66 5.88 10.38 13.30
N ARG A 67 6.98 9.63 13.39
CA ARG A 67 8.29 10.09 12.92
C ARG A 67 8.29 10.30 11.42
N TYR A 68 7.78 9.31 10.68
CA TYR A 68 7.76 9.34 9.23
C TYR A 68 6.41 9.80 8.71
N ARG A 69 6.45 10.54 7.61
CA ARG A 69 5.25 10.95 6.88
C ARG A 69 5.37 10.46 5.45
N LEU A 70 4.47 9.58 5.06
CA LEU A 70 4.37 9.13 3.69
C LEU A 70 3.29 9.94 3.00
N LYS A 71 3.71 10.88 2.19
CA LYS A 71 2.79 11.70 1.40
C LYS A 71 2.64 11.06 0.03
N TYR A 72 1.43 10.90 -0.41
CA TYR A 72 1.18 10.39 -1.75
C TYR A 72 0.11 11.21 -2.45
N LYS A 73 0.20 11.22 -3.76
CA LYS A 73 -0.75 11.92 -4.61
C LYS A 73 -1.03 11.05 -5.82
N VAL A 74 -2.28 10.69 -6.02
CA VAL A 74 -2.71 10.02 -7.24
C VAL A 74 -2.71 11.08 -8.36
N LEU A 75 -1.90 10.83 -9.37
CA LEU A 75 -1.78 11.72 -10.53
C LEU A 75 -2.74 11.35 -11.64
N GLU A 76 -2.99 10.06 -11.79
CA GLU A 76 -3.84 9.53 -12.84
C GLU A 76 -4.53 8.27 -12.34
N TYR A 77 -5.80 8.18 -12.58
CA TYR A 77 -6.59 6.98 -12.34
C TYR A 77 -7.59 6.82 -13.48
N ASP A 78 -7.44 5.75 -14.22
CA ASP A 78 -8.31 5.40 -15.33
C ASP A 78 -8.81 3.98 -15.10
N GLU A 79 -10.11 3.85 -14.92
CA GLU A 79 -10.76 2.55 -14.73
C GLU A 79 -10.72 1.70 -15.99
N GLY A 80 -10.46 2.31 -17.14
CA GLY A 80 -10.55 1.65 -18.43
C GLY A 80 -12.00 1.37 -18.82
N SER A 81 -12.18 0.89 -20.04
CA SER A 81 -13.50 0.46 -20.52
C SER A 81 -13.58 -1.06 -20.47
N ARG A 82 -14.45 -1.58 -19.61
CA ARG A 82 -14.65 -3.01 -19.50
C ARG A 82 -15.18 -3.61 -20.81
N ALA A 83 -16.10 -2.92 -21.46
CA ALA A 83 -16.62 -3.35 -22.75
C ALA A 83 -15.50 -3.41 -23.80
N LEU A 84 -14.65 -2.40 -23.84
CA LEU A 84 -13.55 -2.36 -24.77
C LEU A 84 -12.49 -3.40 -24.43
N ARG A 85 -12.27 -3.68 -23.14
CA ARG A 85 -11.37 -4.75 -22.72
C ARG A 85 -11.83 -6.11 -23.24
N ILE A 86 -13.12 -6.37 -23.15
CA ILE A 86 -13.70 -7.63 -23.63
C ILE A 86 -13.59 -7.70 -25.15
N ALA A 87 -13.96 -6.62 -25.84
CA ALA A 87 -13.94 -6.58 -27.30
C ALA A 87 -12.55 -6.68 -27.90
N SER A 88 -11.55 -6.06 -27.26
CA SER A 88 -10.17 -6.03 -27.74
C SER A 88 -9.31 -7.14 -27.16
N MET A 89 -9.85 -7.96 -26.28
CA MET A 89 -9.10 -8.99 -25.54
C MET A 89 -7.91 -8.43 -24.77
N GLY A 90 -8.00 -7.17 -24.37
CA GLY A 90 -6.97 -6.51 -23.61
C GLY A 90 -5.82 -5.90 -24.42
N PHE A 91 -5.90 -5.94 -25.74
CA PHE A 91 -4.84 -5.38 -26.58
C PHE A 91 -4.92 -3.85 -26.77
N SER A 92 -6.06 -3.26 -26.44
CA SER A 92 -6.21 -1.80 -26.54
C SER A 92 -5.69 -1.13 -25.27
N ASP A 93 -4.85 -0.11 -25.41
CA ASP A 93 -4.36 0.69 -24.28
C ASP A 93 -5.50 1.36 -23.52
N SER A 94 -6.54 1.80 -24.23
CA SER A 94 -7.71 2.43 -23.58
C SER A 94 -8.56 1.42 -22.80
N ALA A 95 -8.33 0.13 -22.97
CA ALA A 95 -9.01 -0.91 -22.22
C ALA A 95 -8.33 -1.22 -20.88
N LYS A 96 -7.11 -0.76 -20.69
CA LYS A 96 -6.35 -1.01 -19.46
C LYS A 96 -6.79 -0.06 -18.36
N SER A 97 -6.92 -0.57 -17.16
CA SER A 97 -7.01 0.27 -15.97
C SER A 97 -5.61 0.73 -15.58
N LYS A 98 -5.47 1.99 -15.25
CA LYS A 98 -4.17 2.61 -14.95
C LYS A 98 -4.24 3.43 -13.68
N LEU A 99 -3.15 3.35 -12.92
CA LEU A 99 -2.98 4.16 -11.71
C LEU A 99 -1.55 4.66 -11.67
N ARG A 100 -1.38 5.96 -11.53
CA ARG A 100 -0.08 6.57 -11.36
C ARG A 100 -0.06 7.38 -10.09
N VAL A 101 0.93 7.13 -9.25
CA VAL A 101 1.02 7.72 -7.92
C VAL A 101 2.40 8.30 -7.70
N LYS A 102 2.45 9.51 -7.21
CA LYS A 102 3.69 10.14 -6.75
C LYS A 102 3.77 10.00 -5.24
N VAL A 103 4.91 9.58 -4.74
CA VAL A 103 5.12 9.27 -3.32
C VAL A 103 6.37 9.96 -2.82
N ALA A 104 6.29 10.49 -1.62
CA ALA A 104 7.43 11.10 -0.93
C ALA A 104 7.43 10.70 0.54
N LEU A 105 8.57 10.25 1.02
CA LEU A 105 8.77 9.89 2.43
C LEU A 105 9.59 10.98 3.12
N PHE A 106 9.05 11.45 4.24
CA PHE A 106 9.70 12.47 5.06
C PHE A 106 10.05 11.90 6.42
N ASP A 107 11.26 12.21 6.89
CA ASP A 107 11.68 12.02 8.27
C ASP A 107 11.76 13.42 8.90
N GLY A 108 10.74 13.74 9.69
CA GLY A 108 10.58 15.12 10.16
C GLY A 108 10.33 16.07 8.99
N ARG A 109 11.25 16.98 8.74
CA ARG A 109 11.18 17.94 7.64
C ARG A 109 11.96 17.51 6.41
N ASP A 110 12.76 16.47 6.54
CA ASP A 110 13.67 16.04 5.49
C ASP A 110 13.01 15.00 4.60
N MET A 111 13.03 15.25 3.29
CA MET A 111 12.60 14.26 2.32
C MET A 111 13.70 13.21 2.19
N VAL A 112 13.43 12.00 2.66
CA VAL A 112 14.41 10.91 2.64
C VAL A 112 14.15 9.91 1.51
N GLY A 113 13.04 10.03 0.83
CA GLY A 113 12.72 9.19 -0.33
C GLY A 113 11.63 9.82 -1.18
N ALA A 114 11.71 9.58 -2.46
CA ALA A 114 10.69 10.02 -3.41
C ALA A 114 10.67 9.06 -4.60
N TRP A 115 9.47 8.65 -5.01
CA TRP A 115 9.34 7.76 -6.16
C TRP A 115 7.97 7.91 -6.81
N GLU A 116 7.85 7.35 -7.98
CA GLU A 116 6.59 7.32 -8.71
C GLU A 116 6.25 5.86 -9.01
N VAL A 117 5.00 5.50 -8.77
CA VAL A 117 4.51 4.14 -8.98
C VAL A 117 3.47 4.16 -10.08
N ASN A 118 3.65 3.28 -11.03
CA ASN A 118 2.71 3.05 -12.11
C ASN A 118 2.17 1.63 -11.97
N SER A 119 0.87 1.51 -11.92
CA SER A 119 0.19 0.23 -11.85
C SER A 119 -0.84 0.14 -12.98
N TRP A 120 -0.96 -1.04 -13.55
CA TRP A 120 -1.97 -1.28 -14.57
C TRP A 120 -2.50 -2.69 -14.47
N VAL A 121 -3.72 -2.86 -14.94
CA VAL A 121 -4.37 -4.16 -15.07
C VAL A 121 -4.71 -4.33 -16.54
N ALA A 122 -4.14 -5.37 -17.15
CA ALA A 122 -4.41 -5.70 -18.53
C ALA A 122 -5.87 -6.08 -18.69
N GLY A 123 -6.43 -5.71 -19.82
CA GLY A 123 -7.80 -6.05 -20.14
C GLY A 123 -7.98 -7.50 -20.56
N GLY A 124 -9.18 -7.80 -20.95
CA GLY A 124 -9.61 -9.13 -21.35
C GLY A 124 -10.64 -9.69 -20.38
N PRO A 125 -11.32 -10.78 -20.76
CA PRO A 125 -12.36 -11.37 -19.92
C PRO A 125 -11.85 -11.83 -18.55
N THR A 126 -10.56 -12.18 -18.49
CA THR A 126 -9.89 -12.64 -17.28
C THR A 126 -9.02 -11.54 -16.63
N GLY A 127 -9.11 -10.33 -17.13
CA GLY A 127 -8.38 -9.20 -16.59
C GLY A 127 -8.72 -8.97 -15.13
N GLY A 128 -7.74 -8.44 -14.39
CA GLY A 128 -7.91 -8.19 -12.98
C GLY A 128 -8.95 -7.12 -12.68
N THR A 129 -9.32 -7.05 -11.43
CA THR A 129 -10.23 -6.03 -10.91
C THR A 129 -9.47 -4.75 -10.58
N GLU A 130 -10.21 -3.67 -10.41
CA GLU A 130 -9.66 -2.39 -9.96
C GLU A 130 -8.99 -2.49 -8.60
N ILE A 131 -9.48 -3.38 -7.74
CA ILE A 131 -8.89 -3.65 -6.43
C ILE A 131 -7.42 -4.06 -6.59
N LYS A 132 -7.12 -4.92 -7.56
CA LYS A 132 -5.74 -5.35 -7.83
C LYS A 132 -4.85 -4.20 -8.27
N LEU A 133 -5.40 -3.20 -8.92
CA LEU A 133 -4.68 -2.01 -9.34
C LEU A 133 -4.08 -1.29 -8.13
N PHE A 134 -4.89 -1.09 -7.10
CA PHE A 134 -4.47 -0.44 -5.85
C PHE A 134 -3.57 -1.33 -5.02
N GLU A 135 -3.87 -2.63 -4.94
CA GLU A 135 -3.04 -3.58 -4.22
C GLU A 135 -1.62 -3.65 -4.77
N ARG A 136 -1.48 -3.68 -6.09
CA ARG A 136 -0.16 -3.68 -6.74
C ARG A 136 0.61 -2.40 -6.47
N ALA A 137 -0.06 -1.26 -6.59
CA ALA A 137 0.56 0.02 -6.28
C ALA A 137 1.01 0.08 -4.82
N ALA A 138 0.18 -0.40 -3.90
CA ALA A 138 0.49 -0.42 -2.48
C ALA A 138 1.70 -1.30 -2.18
N LYS A 139 1.78 -2.47 -2.78
CA LYS A 139 2.92 -3.37 -2.62
C LYS A 139 4.21 -2.73 -3.14
N GLU A 140 4.13 -2.06 -4.26
CA GLU A 140 5.29 -1.35 -4.82
C GLU A 140 5.74 -0.22 -3.88
N ILE A 141 4.81 0.54 -3.35
CA ILE A 141 5.10 1.61 -2.39
C ILE A 141 5.79 1.04 -1.14
N THR A 142 5.25 -0.03 -0.57
CA THR A 142 5.82 -0.64 0.64
C THR A 142 7.15 -1.32 0.38
N SER A 143 7.38 -1.83 -0.83
CA SER A 143 8.69 -2.37 -1.22
C SER A 143 9.78 -1.30 -1.17
N HIS A 144 9.47 -0.09 -1.61
CA HIS A 144 10.41 1.02 -1.45
C HIS A 144 10.70 1.33 0.01
N LEU A 145 9.69 1.24 0.88
CA LEU A 145 9.88 1.44 2.32
C LEU A 145 10.77 0.37 2.95
N ARG A 146 10.75 -0.85 2.42
CA ARG A 146 11.62 -1.93 2.88
C ARG A 146 13.03 -1.86 2.31
N GLY A 147 13.25 -0.99 1.36
CA GLY A 147 14.55 -0.87 0.70
C GLY A 147 14.84 -1.97 -0.31
N ASP A 148 13.81 -2.52 -0.95
CA ASP A 148 13.95 -3.60 -1.93
C ASP A 148 14.41 -3.09 -3.31
N PHE A 149 14.72 -1.83 -3.43
CA PHE A 149 15.17 -1.18 -4.68
C PHE A 149 16.52 -0.52 -4.53
#